data_d736209db5df413331eb2547eddecbac
#
_entry.id   d736209db5df413331eb2547eddecbac
#
_cell.length_a   1.000
_cell.length_b   1.000
_cell.length_c   1.000
_cell.angle_alpha   90.00
_cell.angle_beta   90.00
_cell.angle_gamma   90.00
#
_symmetry.space_group_name_H-M   'P 1'
#
loop_
_entity.id
_entity.type
_entity.pdbx_description
1 polymer ?
#
loop_
_entity_poly.entity_id
_entity_poly.type
_entity_poly.pdbx_seq_one_letter_code
_entity_poly.pdbx_strand_id
1 'polypeptide(L)'
;YRIEPFGAQDIRVLAVPFVMGKAEIRPIFLEMLQSLGQLKAATVDVRRSEIMQMACKSAVKGGDALTQSEIEALISQMTATGAPPTCPHGRPVVKVISKRELEKMFKRIQ
;
A
#
# COMPACT_ATOMS: atom_id res chain seq x y z
N TYR A 1 -4.04 -5.80 -7.95
CA TYR A 1 -4.80 -6.95 -8.45
C TYR A 1 -4.86 -6.94 -9.97
N ARG A 2 -4.68 -8.08 -10.59
CA ARG A 2 -4.98 -8.29 -11.99
C ARG A 2 -6.08 -9.33 -12.09
N ILE A 3 -7.20 -8.95 -12.69
CA ILE A 3 -8.40 -9.79 -12.80
C ILE A 3 -8.88 -9.82 -14.25
N GLU A 4 -9.55 -10.90 -14.61
CA GLU A 4 -10.19 -11.05 -15.91
C GLU A 4 -11.55 -11.74 -15.78
N PRO A 5 -12.50 -11.51 -16.69
CA PRO A 5 -13.73 -12.28 -16.74
C PRO A 5 -13.44 -13.77 -16.98
N PHE A 6 -14.19 -14.64 -16.31
CA PHE A 6 -14.11 -16.08 -16.46
C PHE A 6 -15.52 -16.68 -16.51
N GLY A 7 -16.04 -16.83 -17.73
CA GLY A 7 -17.44 -17.19 -17.93
C GLY A 7 -18.40 -16.01 -17.75
N ALA A 8 -19.69 -16.30 -17.57
CA ALA A 8 -20.75 -15.31 -17.53
C ALA A 8 -20.90 -14.59 -16.18
N GLN A 9 -20.49 -15.25 -15.08
CA GLN A 9 -20.74 -14.76 -13.71
C GLN A 9 -19.50 -14.83 -12.81
N ASP A 10 -18.38 -15.33 -13.32
CA ASP A 10 -17.17 -15.53 -12.56
C ASP A 10 -16.05 -14.58 -13.01
N ILE A 11 -15.10 -14.35 -12.12
CA ILE A 11 -13.86 -13.66 -12.40
C ILE A 11 -12.67 -14.52 -11.99
N ARG A 12 -11.59 -14.39 -12.71
CA ARG A 12 -10.31 -15.01 -12.37
C ARG A 12 -9.33 -13.95 -11.88
N VAL A 13 -8.76 -14.17 -10.71
CA VAL A 13 -7.70 -13.32 -10.16
C VAL A 13 -6.36 -13.88 -10.60
N LEU A 14 -5.62 -13.10 -11.38
CA LEU A 14 -4.33 -13.49 -11.97
C LEU A 14 -3.14 -13.00 -11.15
N ALA A 15 -3.28 -11.86 -10.49
CA ALA A 15 -2.24 -11.28 -9.65
C ALA A 15 -2.84 -10.53 -8.48
N VAL A 16 -2.15 -10.59 -7.36
CA VAL A 16 -2.50 -9.92 -6.11
C VAL A 16 -1.30 -9.18 -5.57
N PRO A 17 -1.49 -8.14 -4.76
CA PRO A 17 -0.40 -7.51 -4.04
C PRO A 17 0.29 -8.53 -3.13
N PHE A 18 1.62 -8.61 -3.21
CA PHE A 18 2.41 -9.42 -2.29
C PHE A 18 2.70 -8.61 -1.04
N VAL A 19 2.18 -9.05 0.10
CA VAL A 19 2.37 -8.38 1.38
C VAL A 19 2.95 -9.37 2.37
N MET A 20 4.21 -9.17 2.77
CA MET A 20 4.88 -9.93 3.84
C MET A 20 4.84 -11.46 3.68
N GLY A 21 4.89 -11.98 2.45
CA GLY A 21 4.86 -13.41 2.19
C GLY A 21 3.54 -14.11 2.53
N LYS A 22 2.51 -13.36 2.92
CA LYS A 22 1.20 -13.90 3.24
C LYS A 22 0.20 -13.55 2.15
N ALA A 23 -0.30 -14.57 1.50
CA ALA A 23 -1.35 -14.45 0.50
C ALA A 23 -2.73 -14.79 1.11
N GLU A 24 -3.20 -13.99 2.05
CA GLU A 24 -4.62 -14.03 2.44
C GLU A 24 -5.46 -13.28 1.39
N ILE A 25 -5.39 -13.80 0.17
CA ILE A 25 -5.91 -13.16 -1.03
C ILE A 25 -7.41 -13.04 -1.00
N ARG A 26 -8.08 -14.14 -0.67
CA ARG A 26 -9.53 -14.27 -0.81
C ARG A 26 -10.31 -13.40 0.17
N PRO A 27 -10.02 -13.41 1.48
CA PRO A 27 -10.75 -12.57 2.44
C PRO A 27 -10.62 -11.08 2.13
N ILE A 28 -9.41 -10.61 1.85
CA ILE A 28 -9.13 -9.20 1.55
C ILE A 28 -9.80 -8.77 0.25
N PHE A 29 -9.75 -9.60 -0.78
CA PHE A 29 -10.39 -9.31 -2.06
C PHE A 29 -11.92 -9.26 -1.95
N LEU A 30 -12.53 -10.19 -1.20
CA LEU A 30 -13.98 -10.19 -0.97
C LEU A 30 -14.42 -8.98 -0.13
N GLU A 31 -13.68 -8.60 0.90
CA GLU A 31 -13.94 -7.39 1.68
C GLU A 31 -13.92 -6.15 0.80
N MET A 32 -12.92 -6.05 -0.09
CA MET A 32 -12.81 -4.95 -1.05
C MET A 32 -14.01 -4.90 -2.00
N LEU A 33 -14.42 -6.03 -2.56
CA LEU A 33 -15.59 -6.10 -3.43
C LEU A 33 -16.88 -5.69 -2.71
N GLN A 34 -17.05 -6.12 -1.48
CA GLN A 34 -18.21 -5.78 -0.65
C GLN A 34 -18.26 -4.27 -0.36
N SER A 35 -17.14 -3.68 0.04
CA SER A 35 -17.03 -2.22 0.26
C SER A 35 -17.35 -1.44 -1.01
N LEU A 36 -16.79 -1.83 -2.15
CA LEU A 36 -17.06 -1.19 -3.44
C LEU A 36 -18.53 -1.37 -3.87
N GLY A 37 -19.14 -2.51 -3.55
CA GLY A 37 -20.55 -2.78 -3.83
C GLY A 37 -21.50 -1.84 -3.07
N GLN A 38 -21.14 -1.40 -1.87
CA GLN A 38 -21.89 -0.43 -1.08
C GLN A 38 -21.81 1.00 -1.66
N LEU A 39 -20.78 1.28 -2.45
CA LEU A 39 -20.52 2.58 -3.06
C LEU A 39 -21.09 2.71 -4.48
N LYS A 40 -22.20 2.05 -4.79
CA LYS A 40 -22.77 2.01 -6.17
C LYS A 40 -23.02 3.38 -6.79
N ALA A 41 -23.44 4.35 -5.99
CA ALA A 41 -23.69 5.74 -6.41
C ALA A 41 -22.48 6.67 -6.23
N ALA A 42 -21.35 6.17 -5.72
CA ALA A 42 -20.17 6.99 -5.45
C ALA A 42 -19.40 7.34 -6.73
N THR A 43 -18.76 8.50 -6.72
CA THR A 43 -17.86 8.92 -7.79
C THR A 43 -16.63 8.00 -7.88
N VAL A 44 -15.93 8.06 -9.01
CA VAL A 44 -14.68 7.32 -9.23
C VAL A 44 -13.65 7.65 -8.15
N ASP A 45 -13.55 8.91 -7.74
CA ASP A 45 -12.61 9.37 -6.73
C ASP A 45 -12.89 8.79 -5.35
N VAL A 46 -14.16 8.70 -4.97
CA VAL A 46 -14.57 8.08 -3.70
C VAL A 46 -14.23 6.58 -3.70
N ARG A 47 -14.52 5.87 -4.78
CA ARG A 47 -14.16 4.45 -4.92
C ARG A 47 -12.65 4.24 -4.86
N ARG A 48 -11.88 5.10 -5.54
CA ARG A 48 -10.43 5.07 -5.52
C ARG A 48 -9.87 5.29 -4.12
N SER A 49 -10.39 6.27 -3.40
CA SER A 49 -10.01 6.55 -2.02
C SER A 49 -10.25 5.36 -1.10
N GLU A 50 -11.40 4.69 -1.24
CA GLU A 50 -11.73 3.50 -0.46
C GLU A 50 -10.76 2.34 -0.72
N ILE A 51 -10.44 2.07 -1.99
CA ILE A 51 -9.43 1.06 -2.37
C ILE A 51 -8.07 1.39 -1.76
N MET A 52 -7.66 2.66 -1.80
CA MET A 52 -6.38 3.09 -1.22
C MET A 52 -6.35 2.90 0.30
N GLN A 53 -7.44 3.18 1.01
CA GLN A 53 -7.54 2.95 2.45
C GLN A 53 -7.48 1.46 2.81
N MET A 54 -8.16 0.62 2.04
CA MET A 54 -8.11 -0.84 2.22
C MET A 54 -6.71 -1.39 1.95
N ALA A 55 -6.05 -0.93 0.89
CA ALA A 55 -4.67 -1.27 0.61
C ALA A 55 -3.73 -0.86 1.75
N CYS A 56 -3.94 0.30 2.34
CA CYS A 56 -3.18 0.77 3.49
C CYS A 56 -3.36 -0.11 4.73
N LYS A 57 -4.55 -0.65 4.98
CA LYS A 57 -4.80 -1.61 6.08
C LYS A 57 -4.00 -2.89 5.92
N SER A 58 -3.79 -3.34 4.69
CA SER A 58 -3.06 -4.57 4.35
C SER A 58 -1.56 -4.36 4.12
N ALA A 59 -1.09 -3.13 4.08
CA ALA A 59 0.30 -2.80 3.84
C ALA A 59 1.20 -3.07 5.04
N VAL A 60 2.49 -3.14 4.79
CA VAL A 60 3.55 -3.16 5.81
C VAL A 60 3.43 -1.92 6.70
N LYS A 61 3.51 -2.11 8.01
CA LYS A 61 3.38 -1.04 9.01
C LYS A 61 4.64 -0.91 9.85
N GLY A 62 4.74 0.23 10.54
CA GLY A 62 5.76 0.43 11.56
C GLY A 62 5.70 -0.67 12.63
N GLY A 63 6.84 -1.27 12.93
CA GLY A 63 6.96 -2.41 13.84
C GLY A 63 6.96 -3.78 13.17
N ASP A 64 6.55 -3.88 11.90
CA ASP A 64 6.69 -5.12 11.15
C ASP A 64 8.17 -5.38 10.82
N ALA A 65 8.63 -6.60 11.10
CA ALA A 65 10.00 -7.02 10.79
C ALA A 65 10.11 -7.38 9.30
N LEU A 66 11.04 -6.73 8.61
CA LEU A 66 11.36 -6.98 7.20
C LEU A 66 12.78 -7.52 7.07
N THR A 67 12.97 -8.43 6.13
CA THR A 67 14.31 -8.84 5.69
C THR A 67 14.96 -7.75 4.83
N GLN A 68 16.27 -7.79 4.68
CA GLN A 68 16.99 -6.82 3.83
C GLN A 68 16.45 -6.81 2.40
N SER A 69 16.20 -7.99 1.81
CA SER A 69 15.66 -8.11 0.46
C SER A 69 14.24 -7.54 0.33
N GLU A 70 13.41 -7.68 1.34
CA GLU A 70 12.07 -7.08 1.36
C GLU A 70 12.11 -5.55 1.44
N ILE A 71 13.05 -4.99 2.23
CA ILE A 71 13.28 -3.55 2.31
C ILE A 71 13.73 -3.00 0.94
N GLU A 72 14.70 -3.64 0.30
CA GLU A 72 15.20 -3.24 -1.01
C GLU A 72 14.11 -3.32 -2.09
N ALA A 73 13.31 -4.37 -2.08
CA ALA A 73 12.18 -4.53 -2.98
C ALA A 73 11.13 -3.44 -2.77
N LEU A 74 10.80 -3.10 -1.53
CA LEU A 74 9.85 -2.06 -1.18
C LEU A 74 10.31 -0.69 -1.69
N ILE A 75 11.57 -0.32 -1.46
CA ILE A 75 12.15 0.93 -1.92
C ILE A 75 12.15 1.00 -3.46
N SER A 76 12.56 -0.08 -4.11
CA SER A 76 12.58 -0.17 -5.57
C SER A 76 11.18 -0.01 -6.19
N GLN A 77 10.19 -0.68 -5.63
CA GLN A 77 8.80 -0.57 -6.08
C GLN A 77 8.25 0.85 -5.87
N MET A 78 8.53 1.46 -4.74
CA MET A 78 8.10 2.82 -4.45
C MET A 78 8.67 3.82 -5.46
N THR A 79 9.94 3.66 -5.84
CA THR A 79 10.60 4.50 -6.84
C THR A 79 10.04 4.25 -8.24
N ALA A 80 9.85 2.99 -8.62
CA ALA A 80 9.39 2.61 -9.96
C ALA A 80 7.93 3.01 -10.23
N THR A 81 7.07 3.00 -9.21
CA THR A 81 5.64 3.30 -9.35
C THR A 81 5.32 4.79 -9.25
N GLY A 82 6.30 5.64 -8.93
CA GLY A 82 6.05 7.06 -8.68
C GLY A 82 5.05 7.28 -7.55
N ALA A 83 5.16 6.47 -6.48
CA ALA A 83 4.26 6.52 -5.35
C ALA A 83 4.11 7.95 -4.80
N PRO A 84 2.91 8.38 -4.41
CA PRO A 84 2.71 9.70 -3.84
C PRO A 84 3.54 9.86 -2.54
N PRO A 85 3.99 11.09 -2.23
CA PRO A 85 4.86 11.34 -1.08
C PRO A 85 4.16 11.14 0.27
N THR A 86 2.83 11.00 0.24
CA THR A 86 2.00 10.82 1.44
C THR A 86 1.06 9.62 1.29
N CYS A 87 0.76 8.95 2.39
CA CYS A 87 -0.29 7.94 2.41
C CYS A 87 -1.69 8.60 2.31
N PRO A 88 -2.78 7.82 2.09
CA PRO A 88 -4.15 8.35 2.04
C PRO A 88 -4.59 9.13 3.29
N HIS A 89 -3.92 8.93 4.43
CA HIS A 89 -4.15 9.63 5.69
C HIS A 89 -3.30 10.90 5.84
N GLY A 90 -2.54 11.31 4.81
CA GLY A 90 -1.68 12.49 4.81
C GLY A 90 -0.34 12.31 5.53
N ARG A 91 0.02 11.10 5.95
CA ARG A 91 1.32 10.83 6.59
C ARG A 91 2.42 10.73 5.53
N PRO A 92 3.58 11.37 5.74
CA PRO A 92 4.68 11.26 4.79
C PRO A 92 5.20 9.80 4.73
N VAL A 93 5.40 9.30 3.51
CA VAL A 93 5.94 7.95 3.24
C VAL A 93 7.45 7.94 3.41
N VAL A 94 8.11 9.06 3.09
CA VAL A 94 9.56 9.24 3.22
C VAL A 94 9.85 10.56 3.94
N LYS A 95 10.76 10.52 4.88
CA LYS A 95 11.32 11.70 5.54
C LYS A 95 12.80 11.81 5.24
N VAL A 96 13.22 12.93 4.70
CA VAL A 96 14.64 13.25 4.51
C VAL A 96 15.17 13.97 5.75
N ILE A 97 16.25 13.47 6.30
CA ILE A 97 16.97 14.07 7.42
C ILE A 97 18.40 14.31 6.95
N SER A 98 18.84 15.57 6.93
CA SER A 98 20.20 15.91 6.57
C SER A 98 21.20 15.43 7.64
N LYS A 99 22.44 15.19 7.21
CA LYS A 99 23.53 14.85 8.15
C LYS A 99 23.64 15.86 9.30
N ARG A 100 23.52 17.14 8.97
CA ARG A 100 23.59 18.24 9.96
C ARG A 100 22.44 18.17 10.99
N GLU A 101 21.22 17.86 10.55
CA GLU A 101 20.09 17.67 11.45
C GLU A 101 20.31 16.47 12.38
N LEU A 102 20.84 15.38 11.82
CA LEU A 102 21.17 14.20 12.60
C LEU A 102 22.24 14.52 13.65
N GLU A 103 23.33 15.19 13.27
CA GLU A 103 24.39 15.59 14.18
C GLU A 103 23.89 16.52 15.30
N LYS A 104 22.95 17.43 15.00
CA LYS A 104 22.28 18.26 16.02
C LYS A 104 21.45 17.42 16.98
N MET A 105 20.68 16.45 16.50
CA MET A 105 19.88 15.56 17.34
C MET A 105 20.75 14.81 18.35
N PHE A 106 21.95 14.40 17.94
CA PHE A 106 22.93 13.75 18.81
C PHE A 106 23.87 14.72 19.55
N LYS A 107 23.58 16.01 19.51
CA LYS A 107 24.37 17.08 20.15
C LYS A 107 25.86 17.09 19.77
N ARG A 108 26.18 16.61 18.58
CA ARG A 108 27.57 16.63 18.03
C ARG A 108 27.96 17.98 17.45
N ILE A 109 26.98 18.76 17.02
CA ILE A 109 27.11 20.15 16.56
C ILE A 109 25.95 20.98 17.12
N GLN A 110 26.16 22.28 17.25
CA GLN A 110 25.11 23.21 17.67
C GLN A 110 24.33 23.78 16.50
#